data_686804945c5a8d6fc1c9e3f04f4edf3d
#
_entry.id   686804945c5a8d6fc1c9e3f04f4edf3d
#
_cell.length_a   1.000
_cell.length_b   1.000
_cell.length_c   1.000
_cell.angle_alpha   90.00
_cell.angle_beta   90.00
_cell.angle_gamma   90.00
#
_symmetry.space_group_name_H-M   'P 1'
#
loop_
_entity.id
_entity.type
_entity.pdbx_description
1 polymer ?
#
loop_
_entity_poly.entity_id
_entity_poly.type
_entity_poly.pdbx_seq_one_letter_code
_entity_poly.pdbx_strand_id
1 'polypeptide(L)'
;MISYFRDDRLCEADSFLSVVKPDDTECPMIAAVGAGGKTSTLRRLAEEYALLGKKAIVLTTTHMKEETTPWSCVAEWISKGNELLERVKECLEQYGQAWIGARAKKGKMGCVPELILAEIESWNVPLLVEADGARMLPLKVRGKQDPVIPP
;
A
#
# COMPACT_ATOMS: atom_id res chain seq x y z
N MET A 1 17.32 -11.92 2.73
CA MET A 1 17.42 -11.78 4.21
C MET A 1 17.03 -10.37 4.59
N ILE A 2 16.18 -10.21 5.59
CA ILE A 2 15.63 -8.95 6.10
C ILE A 2 16.01 -8.89 7.57
N SER A 3 16.65 -7.80 8.00
CA SER A 3 16.95 -7.56 9.42
C SER A 3 15.86 -6.65 9.99
N TYR A 4 15.31 -7.01 11.13
CA TYR A 4 14.29 -6.24 11.82
C TYR A 4 14.49 -6.27 13.33
N PHE A 5 13.92 -5.30 14.02
CA PHE A 5 14.02 -5.16 15.46
C PHE A 5 12.71 -5.53 16.14
N ARG A 6 12.76 -6.49 17.08
CA ARG A 6 11.59 -6.93 17.85
C ARG A 6 12.04 -7.32 19.26
N ASP A 7 11.30 -6.87 20.26
CA ASP A 7 11.56 -7.17 21.69
C ASP A 7 13.02 -6.90 22.10
N ASP A 8 13.51 -5.72 21.73
CA ASP A 8 14.90 -5.25 21.98
C ASP A 8 16.01 -6.15 21.40
N ARG A 9 15.69 -6.90 20.34
CA ARG A 9 16.65 -7.78 19.64
C ARG A 9 16.63 -7.54 18.14
N LEU A 10 17.81 -7.62 17.53
CA LEU A 10 17.96 -7.71 16.09
C LEU A 10 17.65 -9.14 15.65
N CYS A 11 16.69 -9.29 14.78
CA CYS A 11 16.21 -10.55 14.21
C CYS A 11 16.42 -10.55 12.70
N GLU A 12 16.43 -11.74 12.11
CA GLU A 12 16.51 -11.93 10.66
C GLU A 12 15.32 -12.75 10.16
N ALA A 13 14.89 -12.47 8.94
CA ALA A 13 13.81 -13.19 8.24
C ALA A 13 14.05 -13.20 6.73
N ASP A 14 13.46 -14.16 6.05
CA ASP A 14 13.56 -14.28 4.59
C ASP A 14 12.46 -13.47 3.86
N SER A 15 11.38 -13.13 4.55
CA SER A 15 10.26 -12.38 3.98
C SER A 15 9.66 -11.36 4.95
N PHE A 16 9.08 -10.29 4.42
CA PHE A 16 8.33 -9.33 5.23
C PHE A 16 7.03 -9.93 5.78
N LEU A 17 6.36 -10.80 5.04
CA LEU A 17 5.16 -11.49 5.53
C LEU A 17 5.46 -12.33 6.76
N SER A 18 6.61 -12.99 6.83
CA SER A 18 7.01 -13.75 8.01
C SER A 18 7.29 -12.85 9.23
N VAL A 19 7.69 -11.60 9.00
CA VAL A 19 7.89 -10.59 10.07
C VAL A 19 6.56 -10.03 10.55
N VAL A 20 5.71 -9.58 9.62
CA VAL A 20 4.42 -8.94 9.92
C VAL A 20 3.43 -9.94 10.48
N LYS A 21 3.46 -11.20 10.00
CA LYS A 21 2.54 -12.29 10.39
C LYS A 21 1.09 -11.85 10.40
N PRO A 22 0.57 -11.36 9.26
CA PRO A 22 -0.84 -11.00 9.19
C PRO A 22 -1.69 -12.23 9.50
N ASP A 23 -2.83 -12.03 10.17
CA ASP A 23 -3.77 -13.11 10.40
C ASP A 23 -4.31 -13.60 9.06
N ASP A 24 -4.19 -14.91 8.79
CA ASP A 24 -4.67 -15.52 7.53
C ASP A 24 -6.21 -15.63 7.47
N THR A 25 -6.90 -15.42 8.59
CA THR A 25 -8.36 -15.51 8.68
C THR A 25 -9.07 -14.20 8.33
N GLU A 26 -8.37 -13.09 8.36
CA GLU A 26 -8.92 -11.76 8.05
C GLU A 26 -8.16 -11.10 6.89
N CYS A 27 -8.81 -10.16 6.23
CA CYS A 27 -8.18 -9.32 5.22
C CYS A 27 -7.34 -8.23 5.92
N PRO A 28 -6.01 -8.38 6.03
CA PRO A 28 -5.22 -7.46 6.83
C PRO A 28 -5.03 -6.12 6.13
N MET A 29 -5.15 -5.04 6.91
CA MET A 29 -4.62 -3.74 6.52
C MET A 29 -3.24 -3.57 7.15
N ILE A 30 -2.20 -3.45 6.32
CA ILE A 30 -0.82 -3.25 6.74
C ILE A 30 -0.41 -1.82 6.42
N ALA A 31 -0.22 -0.99 7.45
CA ALA A 31 0.17 0.40 7.30
C ALA A 31 1.68 0.59 7.48
N ALA A 32 2.35 1.10 6.45
CA ALA A 32 3.76 1.50 6.51
C ALA A 32 3.86 2.97 6.94
N VAL A 33 4.54 3.20 8.06
CA VAL A 33 4.79 4.52 8.64
C VAL A 33 6.29 4.75 8.88
N GLY A 34 6.71 6.00 9.02
CA GLY A 34 8.10 6.34 9.34
C GLY A 34 8.83 7.09 8.24
N ALA A 35 10.15 7.17 8.31
CA ALA A 35 10.96 8.02 7.46
C ALA A 35 11.16 7.46 6.05
N GLY A 36 12.09 6.56 5.83
CA GLY A 36 12.43 6.01 4.52
C GLY A 36 11.94 4.58 4.31
N GLY A 37 11.99 4.10 3.06
CA GLY A 37 11.77 2.69 2.73
C GLY A 37 10.31 2.21 2.66
N LYS A 38 9.30 3.03 3.01
CA LYS A 38 7.89 2.64 3.03
C LYS A 38 7.41 2.03 1.72
N THR A 39 7.53 2.77 0.62
CA THR A 39 7.13 2.31 -0.71
C THR A 39 7.85 1.02 -1.12
N SER A 40 9.15 0.90 -0.81
CA SER A 40 9.93 -0.32 -1.10
C SER A 40 9.47 -1.50 -0.27
N THR A 41 9.11 -1.29 1.00
CA THR A 41 8.55 -2.33 1.87
C THR A 41 7.19 -2.80 1.37
N LEU A 42 6.29 -1.87 1.01
CA LEU A 42 4.98 -2.23 0.47
C LEU A 42 5.09 -2.95 -0.87
N ARG A 43 6.05 -2.55 -1.72
CA ARG A 43 6.35 -3.26 -2.97
C ARG A 43 6.76 -4.70 -2.70
N ARG A 44 7.68 -4.90 -1.78
CA ARG A 44 8.14 -6.24 -1.42
C ARG A 44 7.02 -7.09 -0.85
N LEU A 45 6.17 -6.53 0.01
CA LEU A 45 4.98 -7.21 0.53
C LEU A 45 4.01 -7.61 -0.59
N ALA A 46 3.70 -6.70 -1.53
CA ALA A 46 2.83 -7.01 -2.66
C ALA A 46 3.41 -8.14 -3.56
N GLU A 47 4.72 -8.12 -3.82
CA GLU A 47 5.42 -9.18 -4.54
C GLU A 47 5.34 -10.52 -3.79
N GLU A 48 5.53 -10.52 -2.47
CA GLU A 48 5.44 -11.73 -1.64
C GLU A 48 4.02 -12.31 -1.63
N TYR A 49 2.97 -11.47 -1.56
CA TYR A 49 1.58 -11.91 -1.73
C TYR A 49 1.35 -12.56 -3.09
N ALA A 50 1.81 -11.91 -4.17
CA ALA A 50 1.68 -12.43 -5.52
C ALA A 50 2.40 -13.78 -5.72
N LEU A 51 3.60 -13.95 -5.15
CA LEU A 51 4.35 -15.21 -5.16
C LEU A 51 3.61 -16.36 -4.43
N LEU A 52 2.78 -16.03 -3.44
CA LEU A 52 1.92 -16.99 -2.73
C LEU A 52 0.58 -17.23 -3.46
N GLY A 53 0.38 -16.66 -4.65
CA GLY A 53 -0.89 -16.74 -5.38
C GLY A 53 -2.02 -15.94 -4.71
N LYS A 54 -1.69 -15.08 -3.76
CA LYS A 54 -2.64 -14.17 -3.09
C LYS A 54 -2.63 -12.80 -3.77
N LYS A 55 -3.74 -12.06 -3.65
CA LYS A 55 -3.88 -10.71 -4.19
C LYS A 55 -3.52 -9.68 -3.12
N ALA A 56 -3.11 -8.47 -3.53
CA ALA A 56 -2.90 -7.34 -2.63
C ALA A 56 -3.14 -6.01 -3.35
N ILE A 57 -3.66 -5.02 -2.62
CA ILE A 57 -3.86 -3.65 -3.12
C ILE A 57 -2.94 -2.71 -2.34
N VAL A 58 -2.18 -1.89 -3.07
CA VAL A 58 -1.32 -0.86 -2.50
C VAL A 58 -1.95 0.50 -2.71
N LEU A 59 -2.04 1.29 -1.65
CA LEU A 59 -2.59 2.65 -1.69
C LEU A 59 -1.85 3.60 -0.73
N THR A 60 -2.18 4.87 -0.79
CA THR A 60 -1.65 5.87 0.15
C THR A 60 -2.76 6.74 0.72
N THR A 61 -2.63 7.13 1.97
CA THR A 61 -3.50 8.13 2.62
C THR A 61 -2.93 9.55 2.53
N THR A 62 -1.74 9.69 1.93
CA THR A 62 -1.08 11.00 1.72
C THR A 62 -0.70 11.17 0.25
N HIS A 63 0.57 11.11 -0.07
CA HIS A 63 1.07 11.18 -1.45
C HIS A 63 2.26 10.25 -1.58
N MET A 64 2.24 9.42 -2.61
CA MET A 64 3.39 8.60 -2.99
C MET A 64 3.77 8.86 -4.45
N LYS A 65 4.95 8.42 -4.86
CA LYS A 65 5.37 8.49 -6.25
C LYS A 65 4.45 7.63 -7.10
N GLU A 66 3.98 8.17 -8.24
CA GLU A 66 3.22 7.38 -9.21
C GLU A 66 4.12 6.28 -9.79
N GLU A 67 3.65 5.05 -9.74
CA GLU A 67 4.34 3.91 -10.34
C GLU A 67 4.00 3.80 -11.82
N THR A 68 5.01 3.58 -12.65
CA THR A 68 4.86 3.37 -14.11
C THR A 68 4.87 1.88 -14.45
N THR A 69 4.06 1.10 -13.73
CA THR A 69 3.95 -0.35 -13.89
C THR A 69 2.62 -0.74 -14.50
N PRO A 70 2.49 -1.94 -15.11
CA PRO A 70 1.22 -2.40 -15.68
C PRO A 70 0.07 -2.49 -14.67
N TRP A 71 0.37 -2.67 -13.39
CA TRP A 71 -0.60 -2.75 -12.29
C TRP A 71 -0.84 -1.42 -11.57
N SER A 72 -0.37 -0.30 -12.14
CA SER A 72 -0.68 1.03 -11.65
C SER A 72 -2.06 1.47 -12.14
N CYS A 73 -2.92 1.85 -11.20
CA CYS A 73 -4.30 2.24 -11.41
C CYS A 73 -4.51 3.65 -10.85
N VAL A 74 -4.13 4.67 -11.63
CA VAL A 74 -4.22 6.07 -11.21
C VAL A 74 -5.39 6.74 -11.90
N ALA A 75 -6.40 7.15 -11.12
CA ALA A 75 -7.54 7.90 -11.63
C ALA A 75 -7.15 9.36 -11.91
N GLU A 76 -7.44 9.85 -13.09
CA GLU A 76 -7.23 11.27 -13.45
C GLU A 76 -8.27 12.19 -12.80
N TRP A 77 -9.49 11.69 -12.56
CA TRP A 77 -10.61 12.44 -11.97
C TRP A 77 -11.52 11.52 -11.14
N ILE A 78 -12.06 12.08 -10.07
CA ILE A 78 -12.97 11.40 -9.13
C ILE A 78 -14.25 10.87 -9.82
N SER A 79 -14.67 11.46 -10.95
CA SER A 79 -15.86 11.08 -11.71
C SER A 79 -15.77 9.72 -12.40
N LYS A 80 -14.61 9.08 -12.43
CA LYS A 80 -14.36 7.79 -13.09
C LYS A 80 -14.18 6.63 -12.13
N GLY A 81 -14.83 6.67 -10.96
CA GLY A 81 -14.69 5.65 -9.93
C GLY A 81 -14.91 4.22 -10.41
N ASN A 82 -15.95 3.98 -11.21
CA ASN A 82 -16.25 2.65 -11.75
C ASN A 82 -15.16 2.15 -12.70
N GLU A 83 -14.63 3.01 -13.58
CA GLU A 83 -13.54 2.65 -14.47
C GLU A 83 -12.26 2.30 -13.67
N LEU A 84 -12.00 3.02 -12.59
CA LEU A 84 -10.89 2.71 -11.68
C LEU A 84 -11.07 1.34 -11.03
N LEU A 85 -12.24 1.05 -10.48
CA LEU A 85 -12.54 -0.21 -9.81
C LEU A 85 -12.43 -1.41 -10.78
N GLU A 86 -12.93 -1.30 -12.00
CA GLU A 86 -12.78 -2.35 -13.01
C GLU A 86 -11.30 -2.55 -13.36
N ARG A 87 -10.53 -1.48 -13.54
CA ARG A 87 -9.09 -1.57 -13.79
C ARG A 87 -8.33 -2.23 -12.64
N VAL A 88 -8.71 -1.93 -11.39
CA VAL A 88 -8.13 -2.59 -10.22
C VAL A 88 -8.39 -4.09 -10.24
N LYS A 89 -9.63 -4.51 -10.53
CA LYS A 89 -9.98 -5.95 -10.66
C LYS A 89 -9.15 -6.63 -11.73
N GLU A 90 -9.02 -6.05 -12.92
CA GLU A 90 -8.17 -6.58 -13.99
C GLU A 90 -6.72 -6.74 -13.54
N CYS A 91 -6.15 -5.73 -12.86
CA CYS A 91 -4.78 -5.82 -12.34
C CYS A 91 -4.62 -6.91 -11.30
N LEU A 92 -5.58 -7.08 -10.39
CA LEU A 92 -5.56 -8.15 -9.39
C LEU A 92 -5.62 -9.54 -10.05
N GLU A 93 -6.42 -9.72 -11.10
CA GLU A 93 -6.49 -10.99 -11.83
C GLU A 93 -5.21 -11.27 -12.62
N GLN A 94 -4.67 -10.28 -13.28
CA GLN A 94 -3.53 -10.46 -14.20
C GLN A 94 -2.18 -10.51 -13.48
N TYR A 95 -2.01 -9.69 -12.42
CA TYR A 95 -0.72 -9.47 -11.76
C TYR A 95 -0.70 -9.85 -10.27
N GLY A 96 -1.84 -10.22 -9.68
CA GLY A 96 -1.95 -10.45 -8.24
C GLY A 96 -1.84 -9.18 -7.40
N GLN A 97 -1.67 -8.01 -8.01
CA GLN A 97 -1.53 -6.74 -7.30
C GLN A 97 -2.09 -5.57 -8.10
N ALA A 98 -2.54 -4.54 -7.38
CA ALA A 98 -2.93 -3.26 -7.95
C ALA A 98 -2.43 -2.11 -7.06
N TRP A 99 -1.86 -1.08 -7.68
CA TRP A 99 -1.40 0.14 -7.00
C TRP A 99 -2.35 1.27 -7.36
N ILE A 100 -3.10 1.75 -6.39
CA ILE A 100 -4.23 2.65 -6.64
C ILE A 100 -4.04 4.03 -6.02
N GLY A 101 -4.50 5.05 -6.73
CA GLY A 101 -4.49 6.43 -6.25
C GLY A 101 -5.22 7.38 -7.17
N ALA A 102 -5.50 8.58 -6.69
CA ALA A 102 -5.92 9.70 -7.51
C ALA A 102 -4.69 10.46 -8.00
N ARG A 103 -4.71 10.94 -9.26
CA ARG A 103 -3.60 11.72 -9.80
C ARG A 103 -3.40 13.01 -8.99
N ALA A 104 -2.20 13.20 -8.51
CA ALA A 104 -1.74 14.41 -7.83
C ALA A 104 -0.73 15.17 -8.69
N LYS A 105 -0.24 16.30 -8.21
CA LYS A 105 0.75 17.10 -8.94
C LYS A 105 2.11 16.40 -9.05
N LYS A 106 2.83 16.66 -10.16
CA LYS A 106 4.25 16.26 -10.34
C LYS A 106 4.55 14.76 -10.27
N GLY A 107 3.78 13.93 -10.96
CA GLY A 107 4.05 12.47 -11.02
C GLY A 107 3.90 11.78 -9.66
N LYS A 108 2.96 12.26 -8.87
CA LYS A 108 2.54 11.66 -7.61
C LYS A 108 1.09 11.19 -7.71
N MET A 109 0.76 10.17 -6.97
CA MET A 109 -0.60 9.79 -6.67
C MET A 109 -0.92 10.08 -5.20
N GLY A 110 -2.16 10.50 -4.96
CA GLY A 110 -2.72 10.78 -3.64
C GLY A 110 -3.75 9.74 -3.24
N CYS A 111 -4.42 9.98 -2.11
CA CYS A 111 -5.46 9.10 -1.61
C CYS A 111 -6.63 9.00 -2.62
N VAL A 112 -7.25 7.83 -2.66
CA VAL A 112 -8.52 7.62 -3.35
C VAL A 112 -9.67 8.21 -2.53
N PRO A 113 -10.81 8.57 -3.17
CA PRO A 113 -12.00 8.98 -2.44
C PRO A 113 -12.49 7.91 -1.48
N GLU A 114 -13.10 8.34 -0.37
CA GLU A 114 -13.62 7.46 0.68
C GLU A 114 -14.59 6.38 0.14
N LEU A 115 -15.46 6.73 -0.81
CA LEU A 115 -16.37 5.78 -1.44
C LEU A 115 -15.64 4.66 -2.21
N ILE A 116 -14.53 4.98 -2.86
CA ILE A 116 -13.69 3.99 -3.56
C ILE A 116 -12.98 3.11 -2.54
N LEU A 117 -12.48 3.68 -1.45
CA LEU A 117 -11.84 2.93 -0.38
C LEU A 117 -12.83 1.94 0.26
N ALA A 118 -14.02 2.39 0.62
CA ALA A 118 -15.07 1.54 1.20
C ALA A 118 -15.47 0.38 0.28
N GLU A 119 -15.57 0.61 -1.04
CA GLU A 119 -15.82 -0.47 -2.01
C GLU A 119 -14.69 -1.50 -2.02
N ILE A 120 -13.44 -1.04 -2.06
CA ILE A 120 -12.25 -1.90 -2.09
C ILE A 120 -12.12 -2.71 -0.79
N GLU A 121 -12.40 -2.13 0.34
CA GLU A 121 -12.41 -2.83 1.65
C GLU A 121 -13.40 -3.99 1.66
N SER A 122 -14.53 -3.86 0.96
CA SER A 122 -15.53 -4.93 0.84
C SER A 122 -15.06 -6.14 0.03
N TRP A 123 -13.99 -6.03 -0.74
CA TRP A 123 -13.48 -7.11 -1.61
C TRP A 123 -12.68 -8.18 -0.86
N ASN A 124 -12.39 -7.97 0.41
CA ASN A 124 -11.62 -8.91 1.23
C ASN A 124 -10.23 -9.25 0.63
N VAL A 125 -9.55 -8.23 0.12
CA VAL A 125 -8.18 -8.29 -0.41
C VAL A 125 -7.26 -7.52 0.52
N PRO A 126 -6.10 -8.04 0.93
CA PRO A 126 -5.13 -7.33 1.75
C PRO A 126 -4.81 -5.92 1.25
N LEU A 127 -4.88 -4.93 2.15
CA LEU A 127 -4.58 -3.54 1.86
C LEU A 127 -3.21 -3.15 2.43
N LEU A 128 -2.33 -2.68 1.57
CA LEU A 128 -0.98 -2.22 1.91
C LEU A 128 -0.95 -0.70 1.79
N VAL A 129 -0.86 0.00 2.93
CA VAL A 129 -1.12 1.44 3.00
C VAL A 129 0.15 2.23 3.33
N GLU A 130 0.54 3.17 2.46
CA GLU A 130 1.52 4.20 2.84
C GLU A 130 0.80 5.31 3.62
N ALA A 131 0.92 5.27 4.96
CA ALA A 131 0.08 6.06 5.86
C ALA A 131 0.69 7.39 6.31
N ASP A 132 1.92 7.71 5.89
CA ASP A 132 2.52 9.02 6.16
C ASP A 132 3.48 9.48 5.05
N GLY A 133 3.62 10.81 4.88
CA GLY A 133 4.58 11.42 3.97
C GLY A 133 5.90 11.74 4.67
N ALA A 134 7.00 11.07 4.31
CA ALA A 134 8.33 11.34 4.88
C ALA A 134 9.11 12.44 4.15
N ARG A 135 8.59 12.96 3.04
CA ARG A 135 9.30 13.95 2.16
C ARG A 135 10.71 13.52 1.78
N MET A 136 10.95 12.19 1.68
CA MET A 136 12.25 11.57 1.40
C MET A 136 13.34 11.89 2.44
N LEU A 137 12.96 12.27 3.66
CA LEU A 137 13.90 12.54 4.74
C LEU A 137 14.31 11.22 5.42
N PRO A 138 15.59 11.08 5.81
CA PRO A 138 16.07 9.89 6.51
C PRO A 138 15.56 9.79 7.95
N LEU A 139 15.11 10.90 8.52
CA LEU A 139 14.50 11.01 9.84
C LEU A 139 13.27 11.90 9.75
N LYS A 140 12.18 11.49 10.40
CA LYS A 140 10.94 12.27 10.46
C LYS A 140 10.47 12.43 11.92
N VAL A 141 10.22 13.67 12.31
CA VAL A 141 9.44 13.96 13.52
C VAL A 141 7.97 13.98 13.12
N ARG A 142 7.14 13.18 13.78
CA ARG A 142 5.71 13.07 13.48
C ARG A 142 4.99 14.40 13.76
N GLY A 143 4.17 14.82 12.81
CA GLY A 143 3.24 15.94 13.01
C GLY A 143 2.01 15.50 13.80
N LYS A 144 1.16 16.47 14.18
CA LYS A 144 -0.07 16.19 14.97
C LYS A 144 -1.10 15.32 14.23
N GLN A 145 -0.98 15.19 12.89
CA GLN A 145 -1.90 14.43 12.03
C GLN A 145 -1.24 13.20 11.39
N ASP A 146 -0.05 12.83 11.82
CA ASP A 146 0.66 11.65 11.32
C ASP A 146 0.65 10.52 12.36
N PRO A 147 0.49 9.26 11.96
CA PRO A 147 0.09 8.80 10.63
C PRO A 147 -1.41 8.94 10.39
N VAL A 148 -1.83 9.02 9.12
CA VAL A 148 -3.23 8.93 8.70
C VAL A 148 -3.51 7.49 8.32
N ILE A 149 -4.04 6.73 9.27
CA ILE A 149 -4.41 5.31 9.07
C ILE A 149 -5.93 5.28 8.86
N PRO A 150 -6.43 4.60 7.80
CA PRO A 150 -7.87 4.37 7.64
C PRO A 150 -8.48 3.67 8.86
N PRO A 151 -9.76 3.88 9.15
CA PRO A 151 -10.44 3.25 10.28
C PRO A 151 -10.51 1.73 10.19
#